data_cd3230c7499dd4ede11f68e74722fdf3
#
_entry.id   cd3230c7499dd4ede11f68e74722fdf3
#
_cell.length_a   1.000
_cell.length_b   1.000
_cell.length_c   1.000
_cell.angle_alpha   90.00
_cell.angle_beta   90.00
_cell.angle_gamma   90.00
#
_symmetry.space_group_name_H-M   'P 1'
#
loop_
_entity.id
_entity.type
_entity.pdbx_description
1 polymer ?
#
loop_
_entity_poly.entity_id
_entity_poly.type
_entity_poly.pdbx_seq_one_letter_code
_entity_poly.pdbx_strand_id
1 'polypeptide(L)'
;MSYEKIVNDYIKNSTAYKAFLKNQNVPISVDTIDFFPLSVLVKAISDKRGGRVFAIASTDDYAKGLYEDLSYVNDTDVILLPSDGKQLYSEYTSSRQEEERRRAQEAMGERKKAIVISSLRAFVSPLLSRESISDMTLNLKAGNEIDPDALSRTLSENGYFRTPQCIECGSYSLRGEVMDIYPFSFDKPIRLYIDWDVIDRISYFDPISQTADKSVRSVSIPLMLDKNDLKIKMESISSYLRNDDYFILLGMEKVDTSWKAIEKEAKGRFNEAYKTNPDVTIPEKYLFDWKSFVPTLNKGLFIYEIMAPDHYHFSIEPSHSYFGNVTFFKDELKVMLDEGWHVNIVAPSNIQKERLENVLRDYDVEFTVSDLSMGFQIPEIKYAVVLDNEIFGKKKSRRKAVVETISSPLDSFVSLKPGDYVVHVNYGIGQFEKIDRVKGSKNERDYIKIRYGEGDVLYVPIEQANLVQKYIGNDGKPPKLDSMGSSSWTKKKEKARKSAEELAQELVRLYAER
;
A
#
# COMPACT_ATOMS: atom_id res chain seq x y z
N MET A 1 3.07 26.53 -15.86
CA MET A 1 2.94 26.60 -14.35
C MET A 1 2.92 25.17 -13.86
N SER A 2 3.70 24.78 -12.83
CA SER A 2 3.73 23.34 -12.47
C SER A 2 2.33 22.86 -12.04
N TYR A 3 2.00 21.63 -12.40
CA TYR A 3 0.71 21.01 -12.06
C TYR A 3 0.46 21.02 -10.54
N GLU A 4 1.51 20.89 -9.72
CA GLU A 4 1.43 20.96 -8.27
C GLU A 4 0.86 22.30 -7.79
N LYS A 5 1.31 23.41 -8.38
CA LYS A 5 0.83 24.74 -8.02
C LYS A 5 -0.63 24.92 -8.44
N ILE A 6 -1.00 24.47 -9.63
CA ILE A 6 -2.39 24.55 -10.13
C ILE A 6 -3.35 23.78 -9.21
N VAL A 7 -2.99 22.53 -8.87
CA VAL A 7 -3.80 21.70 -7.98
C VAL A 7 -3.87 22.28 -6.57
N ASN A 8 -2.74 22.80 -6.04
CA ASN A 8 -2.71 23.42 -4.73
C ASN A 8 -3.60 24.67 -4.65
N ASP A 9 -3.58 25.50 -5.70
CA ASP A 9 -4.43 26.68 -5.78
C ASP A 9 -5.91 26.31 -5.91
N TYR A 10 -6.23 25.28 -6.70
CA TYR A 10 -7.58 24.74 -6.81
C TYR A 10 -8.10 24.23 -5.47
N ILE A 11 -7.33 23.38 -4.78
CA ILE A 11 -7.69 22.81 -3.48
C ILE A 11 -7.87 23.92 -2.42
N LYS A 12 -6.94 24.88 -2.31
CA LYS A 12 -7.02 25.97 -1.34
C LYS A 12 -8.20 26.91 -1.58
N ASN A 13 -8.66 27.03 -2.79
CA ASN A 13 -9.85 27.82 -3.15
C ASN A 13 -11.17 27.06 -3.01
N SER A 14 -11.12 25.74 -2.82
CA SER A 14 -12.32 24.91 -2.70
C SER A 14 -13.18 25.26 -1.48
N THR A 15 -14.46 25.00 -1.59
CA THR A 15 -15.44 25.17 -0.50
C THR A 15 -15.15 24.24 0.65
N ALA A 16 -14.71 23.02 0.37
CA ALA A 16 -14.31 22.01 1.38
C ALA A 16 -13.15 22.50 2.26
N TYR A 17 -12.08 23.00 1.64
CA TYR A 17 -10.92 23.49 2.42
C TYR A 17 -11.25 24.77 3.20
N LYS A 18 -12.07 25.65 2.64
CA LYS A 18 -12.57 26.85 3.35
C LYS A 18 -13.45 26.48 4.55
N ALA A 19 -14.29 25.45 4.42
CA ALA A 19 -15.08 24.93 5.54
C ALA A 19 -14.17 24.36 6.65
N PHE A 20 -13.14 23.59 6.30
CA PHE A 20 -12.13 23.11 7.24
C PHE A 20 -11.43 24.28 7.97
N LEU A 21 -11.03 25.33 7.26
CA LEU A 21 -10.38 26.49 7.87
C LEU A 21 -11.31 27.22 8.84
N LYS A 22 -12.61 27.25 8.57
CA LYS A 22 -13.61 27.92 9.43
C LYS A 22 -13.82 27.16 10.74
N ASN A 23 -13.87 25.84 10.71
CA ASN A 23 -13.99 25.02 11.91
C ASN A 23 -13.35 23.64 11.74
N GLN A 24 -12.19 23.44 12.34
CA GLN A 24 -11.41 22.19 12.30
C GLN A 24 -11.91 21.11 13.26
N ASN A 25 -12.93 21.40 14.06
CA ASN A 25 -13.45 20.50 15.10
C ASN A 25 -14.83 19.93 14.74
N VAL A 26 -15.23 20.01 13.48
CA VAL A 26 -16.45 19.39 12.97
C VAL A 26 -16.10 18.37 11.88
N PRO A 27 -16.91 17.32 11.69
CA PRO A 27 -16.78 16.43 10.57
C PRO A 27 -17.06 17.17 9.25
N ILE A 28 -16.27 16.85 8.21
CA ILE A 28 -16.46 17.37 6.86
C ILE A 28 -16.55 16.19 5.92
N SER A 29 -17.64 16.10 5.17
CA SER A 29 -17.83 15.12 4.11
C SER A 29 -17.52 15.74 2.75
N VAL A 30 -16.67 15.08 1.98
CA VAL A 30 -16.31 15.48 0.63
C VAL A 30 -16.44 14.30 -0.32
N ASP A 31 -16.68 14.56 -1.59
CA ASP A 31 -16.74 13.53 -2.62
C ASP A 31 -15.93 13.89 -3.86
N THR A 32 -15.73 12.90 -4.74
CA THR A 32 -15.07 13.03 -6.04
C THR A 32 -13.67 13.67 -6.00
N ILE A 33 -12.88 13.33 -4.98
CA ILE A 33 -11.44 13.66 -4.91
C ILE A 33 -10.64 12.39 -4.68
N ASP A 34 -9.54 12.22 -5.44
CA ASP A 34 -8.71 11.03 -5.33
C ASP A 34 -7.24 11.33 -5.66
N PHE A 35 -6.35 10.38 -5.34
CA PHE A 35 -4.93 10.34 -5.67
C PHE A 35 -4.16 11.65 -5.42
N PHE A 36 -3.45 12.18 -6.41
CA PHE A 36 -2.60 13.36 -6.25
C PHE A 36 -3.35 14.60 -5.73
N PRO A 37 -4.52 14.99 -6.25
CA PRO A 37 -5.29 16.09 -5.66
C PRO A 37 -5.69 15.85 -4.20
N LEU A 38 -6.01 14.61 -3.84
CA LEU A 38 -6.25 14.22 -2.44
C LEU A 38 -5.00 14.37 -1.60
N SER A 39 -3.82 13.98 -2.10
CA SER A 39 -2.56 14.15 -1.39
C SER A 39 -2.27 15.62 -1.07
N VAL A 40 -2.58 16.51 -2.00
CA VAL A 40 -2.48 17.98 -1.80
C VAL A 40 -3.45 18.47 -0.72
N LEU A 41 -4.69 17.97 -0.69
CA LEU A 41 -5.66 18.29 0.36
C LEU A 41 -5.20 17.79 1.74
N VAL A 42 -4.75 16.54 1.83
CA VAL A 42 -4.22 15.93 3.07
C VAL A 42 -3.03 16.74 3.61
N LYS A 43 -2.11 17.12 2.72
CA LYS A 43 -0.98 17.99 3.09
C LYS A 43 -1.44 19.34 3.61
N ALA A 44 -2.34 20.02 2.90
CA ALA A 44 -2.83 21.33 3.29
C ALA A 44 -3.52 21.31 4.68
N ILE A 45 -4.27 20.22 4.97
CA ILE A 45 -4.86 19.98 6.29
C ILE A 45 -3.77 19.75 7.34
N SER A 46 -2.80 18.90 7.08
CA SER A 46 -1.71 18.58 7.99
C SER A 46 -0.88 19.82 8.34
N ASP A 47 -0.55 20.64 7.34
CA ASP A 47 0.21 21.88 7.55
C ASP A 47 -0.54 22.87 8.45
N LYS A 48 -1.86 22.94 8.31
CA LYS A 48 -2.69 23.83 9.11
C LYS A 48 -2.93 23.30 10.52
N ARG A 49 -3.07 21.99 10.69
CA ARG A 49 -3.30 21.35 11.99
C ARG A 49 -2.07 21.38 12.90
N GLY A 50 -0.89 21.16 12.34
CA GLY A 50 0.38 21.12 13.09
C GLY A 50 0.59 19.88 13.97
N GLY A 51 -0.39 18.96 14.05
CA GLY A 51 -0.34 17.69 14.77
C GLY A 51 -0.21 16.48 13.83
N ARG A 52 -0.61 15.29 14.33
CA ARG A 52 -0.65 14.09 13.50
C ARG A 52 -1.99 14.01 12.75
N VAL A 53 -1.91 13.55 11.49
CA VAL A 53 -3.06 13.27 10.64
C VAL A 53 -3.00 11.81 10.23
N PHE A 54 -4.07 11.07 10.50
CA PHE A 54 -4.22 9.67 10.09
C PHE A 54 -5.10 9.60 8.85
N ALA A 55 -4.54 9.16 7.72
CA ALA A 55 -5.27 8.89 6.49
C ALA A 55 -5.49 7.37 6.36
N ILE A 56 -6.74 6.93 6.52
CA ILE A 56 -7.12 5.52 6.55
C ILE A 56 -7.84 5.18 5.26
N ALA A 57 -7.21 4.35 4.42
CA ALA A 57 -7.73 3.90 3.15
C ALA A 57 -8.46 2.54 3.28
N SER A 58 -9.35 2.25 2.36
CA SER A 58 -10.08 0.98 2.33
C SER A 58 -9.18 -0.23 2.00
N THR A 59 -8.07 -0.03 1.26
CA THR A 59 -7.14 -1.09 0.83
C THR A 59 -5.67 -0.70 0.98
N ASP A 60 -4.78 -1.70 1.02
CA ASP A 60 -3.33 -1.48 1.06
C ASP A 60 -2.80 -0.79 -0.19
N ASP A 61 -3.32 -1.15 -1.38
CA ASP A 61 -2.92 -0.52 -2.64
C ASP A 61 -3.30 0.96 -2.68
N TYR A 62 -4.48 1.32 -2.16
CA TYR A 62 -4.90 2.71 -2.09
C TYR A 62 -4.04 3.51 -1.09
N ALA A 63 -3.79 2.94 0.09
CA ALA A 63 -2.89 3.54 1.08
C ALA A 63 -1.48 3.79 0.51
N LYS A 64 -0.95 2.80 -0.23
CA LYS A 64 0.36 2.91 -0.86
C LYS A 64 0.41 3.97 -1.96
N GLY A 65 -0.61 4.05 -2.83
CA GLY A 65 -0.70 5.08 -3.87
C GLY A 65 -0.71 6.48 -3.26
N LEU A 66 -1.53 6.70 -2.21
CA LEU A 66 -1.56 7.97 -1.49
C LEU A 66 -0.21 8.29 -0.82
N TYR A 67 0.47 7.28 -0.26
CA TYR A 67 1.80 7.46 0.32
C TYR A 67 2.84 7.88 -0.73
N GLU A 68 2.84 7.27 -1.91
CA GLU A 68 3.73 7.62 -3.02
C GLU A 68 3.49 9.08 -3.45
N ASP A 69 2.24 9.48 -3.67
CA ASP A 69 1.88 10.85 -4.06
C ASP A 69 2.20 11.88 -2.96
N LEU A 70 1.91 11.57 -1.70
CA LEU A 70 2.26 12.44 -0.57
C LEU A 70 3.76 12.58 -0.37
N SER A 71 4.52 11.53 -0.54
CA SER A 71 5.99 11.56 -0.43
C SER A 71 6.61 12.45 -1.51
N TYR A 72 5.93 12.59 -2.65
CA TYR A 72 6.36 13.48 -3.73
C TYR A 72 6.12 14.96 -3.43
N VAL A 73 4.97 15.31 -2.81
CA VAL A 73 4.60 16.72 -2.55
C VAL A 73 5.09 17.24 -1.21
N ASN A 74 5.75 16.44 -0.39
CA ASN A 74 5.87 16.74 1.03
C ASN A 74 7.30 16.79 1.57
N ASP A 75 7.61 17.90 2.26
CA ASP A 75 8.78 18.03 3.14
C ASP A 75 8.49 17.56 4.59
N THR A 76 7.27 17.10 4.87
CA THR A 76 6.83 16.65 6.20
C THR A 76 6.99 15.15 6.32
N ASP A 77 7.16 14.65 7.54
CA ASP A 77 7.25 13.22 7.82
C ASP A 77 5.96 12.48 7.43
N VAL A 78 6.04 11.68 6.38
CA VAL A 78 4.98 10.76 5.97
C VAL A 78 5.36 9.35 6.43
N ILE A 79 4.45 8.68 7.11
CA ILE A 79 4.63 7.33 7.63
C ILE A 79 3.60 6.43 6.97
N LEU A 80 4.04 5.39 6.26
CA LEU A 80 3.16 4.30 5.83
C LEU A 80 3.18 3.23 6.93
N LEU A 81 2.02 2.97 7.53
CA LEU A 81 1.82 1.81 8.39
C LEU A 81 1.33 0.65 7.50
N PRO A 82 2.21 -0.30 7.14
CA PRO A 82 1.82 -1.40 6.28
C PRO A 82 0.95 -2.41 7.06
N SER A 83 0.14 -3.19 6.35
CA SER A 83 -0.46 -4.40 6.92
C SER A 83 0.64 -5.38 7.33
N ASP A 84 0.39 -6.17 8.35
CA ASP A 84 1.41 -7.04 8.93
C ASP A 84 1.74 -8.27 8.06
N GLY A 85 1.11 -8.44 6.91
CA GLY A 85 1.26 -9.64 6.08
C GLY A 85 0.85 -10.94 6.80
N LYS A 86 0.67 -10.87 8.12
CA LYS A 86 0.14 -11.96 8.94
C LYS A 86 -1.36 -12.04 8.73
N GLN A 87 -1.77 -13.17 8.30
CA GLN A 87 -3.14 -13.54 8.54
C GLN A 87 -3.24 -13.93 10.03
N LEU A 88 -4.20 -13.37 10.76
CA LEU A 88 -4.47 -13.77 12.14
C LEU A 88 -4.43 -15.29 12.26
N TYR A 89 -3.71 -15.81 13.25
CA TYR A 89 -3.48 -17.24 13.50
C TYR A 89 -2.63 -17.98 12.45
N SER A 90 -1.91 -17.29 11.58
CA SER A 90 -0.98 -17.90 10.63
C SER A 90 0.44 -17.93 11.17
N GLU A 91 1.19 -18.99 10.83
CA GLU A 91 2.61 -19.10 11.17
C GLU A 91 3.54 -18.36 10.20
N TYR A 92 3.03 -18.03 9.00
CA TYR A 92 3.85 -17.42 7.96
C TYR A 92 3.94 -15.90 8.10
N THR A 93 5.16 -15.38 8.13
CA THR A 93 5.43 -13.95 8.17
C THR A 93 6.61 -13.60 7.27
N SER A 94 6.48 -12.51 6.52
CA SER A 94 7.62 -11.89 5.87
C SER A 94 8.36 -11.04 6.91
N SER A 95 9.59 -11.39 7.23
CA SER A 95 10.42 -10.65 8.17
C SER A 95 10.57 -9.17 7.80
N ARG A 96 10.63 -8.85 6.51
CA ARG A 96 10.70 -7.48 6.01
C ARG A 96 9.45 -6.65 6.33
N GLN A 97 8.26 -7.22 6.12
CA GLN A 97 7.00 -6.50 6.40
C GLN A 97 6.82 -6.23 7.90
N GLU A 98 7.20 -7.18 8.74
CA GLU A 98 7.18 -7.00 10.20
C GLU A 98 8.10 -5.86 10.64
N GLU A 99 9.29 -5.81 10.07
CA GLU A 99 10.27 -4.78 10.37
C GLU A 99 9.81 -3.39 9.88
N GLU A 100 9.28 -3.28 8.64
CA GLU A 100 8.70 -2.05 8.12
C GLU A 100 7.55 -1.56 8.99
N ARG A 101 6.66 -2.47 9.42
CA ARG A 101 5.56 -2.15 10.33
C ARG A 101 6.06 -1.65 11.68
N ARG A 102 7.06 -2.28 12.27
CA ARG A 102 7.65 -1.87 13.56
C ARG A 102 8.30 -0.49 13.45
N ARG A 103 9.07 -0.21 12.39
CA ARG A 103 9.63 1.14 12.16
C ARG A 103 8.53 2.20 12.03
N ALA A 104 7.43 1.88 11.35
CA ALA A 104 6.28 2.78 11.27
C ALA A 104 5.67 3.02 12.66
N GLN A 105 5.57 1.99 13.50
CA GLN A 105 5.09 2.11 14.88
C GLN A 105 5.98 3.00 15.75
N GLU A 106 7.30 2.81 15.69
CA GLU A 106 8.28 3.64 16.41
C GLU A 106 8.15 5.11 15.98
N ALA A 107 8.18 5.37 14.67
CA ALA A 107 8.04 6.71 14.12
C ALA A 107 6.70 7.36 14.52
N MET A 108 5.60 6.61 14.49
CA MET A 108 4.28 7.07 14.91
C MET A 108 4.23 7.39 16.41
N GLY A 109 4.95 6.62 17.23
CA GLY A 109 5.06 6.85 18.68
C GLY A 109 5.82 8.11 19.05
N GLU A 110 6.92 8.39 18.37
CA GLU A 110 7.87 9.46 18.68
C GLU A 110 7.46 10.83 18.11
N ARG A 111 6.94 10.85 16.87
CA ARG A 111 6.72 12.10 16.14
C ARG A 111 5.49 12.85 16.64
N LYS A 112 5.66 14.17 16.84
CA LYS A 112 4.57 15.07 17.22
C LYS A 112 3.76 15.55 16.01
N LYS A 113 4.39 15.71 14.85
CA LYS A 113 3.76 16.07 13.57
C LYS A 113 4.13 15.03 12.55
N ALA A 114 3.15 14.37 11.96
CA ALA A 114 3.32 13.41 10.87
C ALA A 114 1.99 13.17 10.13
N ILE A 115 2.07 12.72 8.89
CA ILE A 115 0.94 12.14 8.17
C ILE A 115 1.12 10.61 8.23
N VAL A 116 0.24 9.93 8.92
CA VAL A 116 0.23 8.47 9.04
C VAL A 116 -0.79 7.91 8.06
N ILE A 117 -0.33 7.14 7.11
CA ILE A 117 -1.18 6.51 6.10
C ILE A 117 -1.26 5.02 6.41
N SER A 118 -2.45 4.46 6.35
CA SER A 118 -2.67 3.03 6.53
C SER A 118 -3.88 2.55 5.73
N SER A 119 -3.93 1.27 5.43
CA SER A 119 -5.21 0.65 5.10
C SER A 119 -6.03 0.43 6.36
N LEU A 120 -7.35 0.18 6.20
CA LEU A 120 -8.19 -0.22 7.33
C LEU A 120 -7.65 -1.49 7.99
N ARG A 121 -7.20 -2.48 7.19
CA ARG A 121 -6.59 -3.71 7.70
C ARG A 121 -5.37 -3.41 8.55
N ALA A 122 -4.46 -2.59 8.06
CA ALA A 122 -3.26 -2.20 8.79
C ALA A 122 -3.59 -1.45 10.08
N PHE A 123 -4.61 -0.59 10.05
CA PHE A 123 -5.03 0.21 11.19
C PHE A 123 -5.66 -0.63 12.31
N VAL A 124 -6.52 -1.59 11.96
CA VAL A 124 -7.21 -2.42 12.96
C VAL A 124 -6.41 -3.61 13.46
N SER A 125 -5.34 -4.00 12.74
CA SER A 125 -4.47 -5.10 13.14
C SER A 125 -3.65 -4.75 14.38
N PRO A 126 -3.37 -5.73 15.25
CA PRO A 126 -2.61 -5.51 16.46
C PRO A 126 -1.21 -4.99 16.18
N LEU A 127 -0.70 -4.21 17.10
CA LEU A 127 0.63 -3.62 17.11
C LEU A 127 1.44 -4.20 18.26
N LEU A 128 2.76 -4.17 18.15
CA LEU A 128 3.63 -4.50 19.28
C LEU A 128 3.45 -3.47 20.40
N SER A 129 3.51 -3.88 21.66
CA SER A 129 3.60 -2.92 22.76
C SER A 129 4.91 -2.14 22.68
N ARG A 130 4.91 -0.93 23.24
CA ARG A 130 6.14 -0.10 23.28
C ARG A 130 7.27 -0.79 24.04
N GLU A 131 6.93 -1.57 25.08
CA GLU A 131 7.86 -2.38 25.83
C GLU A 131 8.50 -3.44 24.92
N SER A 132 7.67 -4.21 24.22
CA SER A 132 8.16 -5.24 23.28
C SER A 132 9.02 -4.64 22.15
N ILE A 133 8.66 -3.47 21.62
CA ILE A 133 9.49 -2.78 20.62
C ILE A 133 10.87 -2.44 21.19
N SER A 134 10.91 -1.88 22.40
CA SER A 134 12.16 -1.50 23.05
C SER A 134 13.08 -2.71 23.28
N ASP A 135 12.50 -3.80 23.78
CA ASP A 135 13.23 -5.04 24.08
C ASP A 135 13.79 -5.73 22.82
N MET A 136 13.14 -5.47 21.69
CA MET A 136 13.47 -6.06 20.38
C MET A 136 14.21 -5.11 19.45
N THR A 137 14.72 -4.01 19.97
CA THR A 137 15.47 -3.04 19.18
C THR A 137 16.92 -3.00 19.65
N LEU A 138 17.83 -3.34 18.77
CA LEU A 138 19.26 -3.21 18.99
C LEU A 138 19.68 -1.76 18.76
N ASN A 139 20.02 -1.06 19.82
CA ASN A 139 20.46 0.34 19.75
C ASN A 139 21.98 0.42 19.73
N LEU A 140 22.55 0.82 18.59
CA LEU A 140 23.99 1.01 18.39
C LEU A 140 24.28 2.52 18.36
N LYS A 141 25.26 2.95 19.18
CA LYS A 141 25.63 4.36 19.29
C LYS A 141 27.14 4.51 19.34
N ALA A 142 27.68 5.45 18.59
CA ALA A 142 29.10 5.81 18.67
C ALA A 142 29.48 6.22 20.09
N GLY A 143 30.59 5.67 20.57
CA GLY A 143 31.07 5.81 21.95
C GLY A 143 30.58 4.73 22.94
N ASN A 144 29.68 3.84 22.53
CA ASN A 144 29.25 2.73 23.38
C ASN A 144 30.22 1.54 23.26
N GLU A 145 30.41 0.85 24.38
CA GLU A 145 31.09 -0.47 24.39
C GLU A 145 30.26 -1.51 23.67
N ILE A 146 30.94 -2.41 22.97
CA ILE A 146 30.32 -3.48 22.19
C ILE A 146 31.23 -4.72 22.19
N ASP A 147 30.63 -5.88 22.34
CA ASP A 147 31.27 -7.16 22.07
C ASP A 147 30.85 -7.62 20.65
N PRO A 148 31.79 -7.61 19.66
CA PRO A 148 31.45 -7.99 18.28
C PRO A 148 30.98 -9.44 18.13
N ASP A 149 31.48 -10.35 18.98
CA ASP A 149 31.09 -11.76 18.95
C ASP A 149 29.70 -11.96 19.57
N ALA A 150 29.37 -11.23 20.64
CA ALA A 150 28.02 -11.22 21.21
C ALA A 150 27.03 -10.63 20.22
N LEU A 151 27.39 -9.52 19.56
CA LEU A 151 26.56 -8.92 18.53
C LEU A 151 26.35 -9.88 17.34
N SER A 152 27.38 -10.58 16.90
CA SER A 152 27.26 -11.60 15.83
C SER A 152 26.29 -12.73 16.22
N ARG A 153 26.34 -13.18 17.47
CA ARG A 153 25.39 -14.20 17.99
C ARG A 153 23.96 -13.65 17.98
N THR A 154 23.76 -12.47 18.53
CA THR A 154 22.45 -11.81 18.55
C THR A 154 21.86 -11.65 17.15
N LEU A 155 22.66 -11.21 16.18
CA LEU A 155 22.21 -11.09 14.79
C LEU A 155 21.84 -12.45 14.19
N SER A 156 22.67 -13.49 14.41
CA SER A 156 22.39 -14.84 13.89
C SER A 156 21.12 -15.44 14.50
N GLU A 157 20.91 -15.28 15.81
CA GLU A 157 19.70 -15.72 16.51
C GLU A 157 18.45 -14.99 16.02
N ASN A 158 18.61 -13.78 15.50
CA ASN A 158 17.56 -12.94 14.95
C ASN A 158 17.46 -13.02 13.40
N GLY A 159 17.90 -14.12 12.80
CA GLY A 159 17.67 -14.43 11.39
C GLY A 159 18.60 -13.73 10.41
N TYR A 160 19.61 -12.99 10.90
CA TYR A 160 20.66 -12.47 10.03
C TYR A 160 21.67 -13.58 9.70
N PHE A 161 22.16 -13.59 8.46
CA PHE A 161 23.15 -14.58 8.02
C PHE A 161 24.52 -13.93 7.76
N ARG A 162 25.57 -14.62 8.19
CA ARG A 162 26.93 -14.11 8.03
C ARG A 162 27.44 -14.32 6.61
N THR A 163 28.01 -13.27 6.02
CA THR A 163 28.60 -13.28 4.67
C THR A 163 30.00 -12.66 4.68
N PRO A 164 30.86 -12.98 3.70
CA PRO A 164 32.16 -12.30 3.56
C PRO A 164 32.01 -10.80 3.24
N GLN A 165 30.98 -10.43 2.49
CA GLN A 165 30.60 -9.06 2.14
C GLN A 165 29.11 -8.86 2.35
N CYS A 166 28.74 -7.75 2.98
CA CYS A 166 27.35 -7.39 3.27
C CYS A 166 26.73 -6.69 2.04
N ILE A 167 26.08 -7.45 1.17
CA ILE A 167 25.49 -6.97 -0.10
C ILE A 167 23.96 -7.09 -0.07
N GLU A 168 23.42 -8.09 0.60
CA GLU A 168 22.00 -8.42 0.63
C GLU A 168 21.37 -8.06 1.98
N CYS A 169 20.09 -7.63 1.96
CA CYS A 169 19.34 -7.40 3.18
C CYS A 169 19.29 -8.65 4.07
N GLY A 170 19.41 -8.47 5.38
CA GLY A 170 19.48 -9.57 6.35
C GLY A 170 20.87 -10.19 6.47
N SER A 171 21.88 -9.69 5.75
CA SER A 171 23.27 -10.16 5.91
C SER A 171 24.07 -9.30 6.87
N TYR A 172 25.11 -9.89 7.45
CA TYR A 172 26.13 -9.15 8.18
C TYR A 172 27.53 -9.74 7.90
N SER A 173 28.56 -8.93 8.08
CA SER A 173 29.96 -9.39 8.00
C SER A 173 30.77 -8.77 9.14
N LEU A 174 31.72 -9.55 9.65
CA LEU A 174 32.70 -9.09 10.65
C LEU A 174 34.11 -9.33 10.08
N ARG A 175 34.90 -8.27 9.94
CA ARG A 175 36.24 -8.27 9.35
C ARG A 175 37.17 -7.39 10.20
N GLY A 176 37.88 -8.02 11.12
CA GLY A 176 38.72 -7.29 12.07
C GLY A 176 37.91 -6.31 12.91
N GLU A 177 38.24 -5.03 12.84
CA GLU A 177 37.60 -3.93 13.57
C GLU A 177 36.40 -3.33 12.84
N VAL A 178 35.90 -3.99 11.78
CA VAL A 178 34.75 -3.49 10.98
C VAL A 178 33.64 -4.52 10.96
N MET A 179 32.45 -4.10 11.38
CA MET A 179 31.25 -4.90 11.27
C MET A 179 30.24 -4.20 10.36
N ASP A 180 29.83 -4.89 9.30
CA ASP A 180 28.78 -4.45 8.38
C ASP A 180 27.49 -5.19 8.69
N ILE A 181 26.37 -4.48 8.69
CA ILE A 181 25.03 -5.05 8.90
C ILE A 181 24.10 -4.45 7.86
N TYR A 182 23.30 -5.29 7.18
CA TYR A 182 22.25 -4.83 6.28
C TYR A 182 20.88 -5.20 6.84
N PRO A 183 20.27 -4.33 7.67
CA PRO A 183 18.95 -4.61 8.23
C PRO A 183 17.89 -4.77 7.13
N PHE A 184 16.90 -5.63 7.38
CA PHE A 184 15.87 -5.99 6.38
C PHE A 184 15.07 -4.79 5.86
N SER A 185 14.82 -3.78 6.68
CA SER A 185 14.03 -2.59 6.36
C SER A 185 14.85 -1.36 5.99
N PHE A 186 16.17 -1.49 5.88
CA PHE A 186 17.03 -0.37 5.53
C PHE A 186 17.29 -0.36 4.01
N ASP A 187 17.32 0.84 3.42
CA ASP A 187 17.67 0.99 2.01
C ASP A 187 19.17 0.82 1.74
N LYS A 188 19.99 1.02 2.78
CA LYS A 188 21.45 0.87 2.72
C LYS A 188 21.98 0.15 3.97
N PRO A 189 23.03 -0.67 3.82
CA PRO A 189 23.69 -1.27 4.94
C PRO A 189 24.42 -0.21 5.79
N ILE A 190 24.71 -0.58 7.03
CA ILE A 190 25.49 0.21 7.98
C ILE A 190 26.84 -0.47 8.25
N ARG A 191 27.85 0.34 8.50
CA ARG A 191 29.22 -0.06 8.85
C ARG A 191 29.56 0.51 10.20
N LEU A 192 29.89 -0.37 11.15
CA LEU A 192 30.42 -0.04 12.45
C LEU A 192 31.95 -0.12 12.37
N TYR A 193 32.62 0.94 12.77
CA TYR A 193 34.06 0.95 13.02
C TYR A 193 34.26 0.77 14.50
N ILE A 194 34.94 -0.28 14.90
CA ILE A 194 35.13 -0.70 16.30
C ILE A 194 36.60 -0.53 16.66
N ASP A 195 36.88 0.18 17.72
CA ASP A 195 38.21 0.37 18.25
C ASP A 195 38.23 -0.05 19.73
N TRP A 196 39.01 -1.08 20.08
CA TRP A 196 39.07 -1.61 21.43
C TRP A 196 37.72 -1.84 22.11
N ASP A 197 36.83 -2.57 21.44
CA ASP A 197 35.47 -2.88 21.92
C ASP A 197 34.57 -1.65 22.11
N VAL A 198 34.89 -0.53 21.46
CA VAL A 198 34.04 0.68 21.41
C VAL A 198 33.65 1.00 19.96
N ILE A 199 32.41 1.35 19.74
CA ILE A 199 31.96 1.85 18.44
C ILE A 199 32.53 3.27 18.24
N ASP A 200 33.58 3.40 17.44
CA ASP A 200 34.18 4.69 17.10
C ASP A 200 33.23 5.48 16.18
N ARG A 201 32.74 4.86 15.12
CA ARG A 201 31.91 5.51 14.12
C ARG A 201 30.91 4.55 13.50
N ILE A 202 29.74 5.11 13.10
CA ILE A 202 28.70 4.41 12.34
C ILE A 202 28.49 5.17 11.03
N SER A 203 28.47 4.46 9.88
CA SER A 203 28.22 5.07 8.58
C SER A 203 27.30 4.18 7.75
N TYR A 204 26.43 4.79 6.95
CA TYR A 204 25.82 4.08 5.83
C TYR A 204 26.86 3.87 4.73
N PHE A 205 26.70 2.84 3.92
CA PHE A 205 27.57 2.60 2.77
C PHE A 205 26.80 2.01 1.59
N ASP A 206 27.37 2.15 0.40
CA ASP A 206 26.80 1.55 -0.80
C ASP A 206 27.21 0.07 -0.87
N PRO A 207 26.24 -0.88 -0.98
CA PRO A 207 26.53 -2.31 -0.91
C PRO A 207 27.33 -2.83 -2.11
N ILE A 208 27.30 -2.15 -3.26
CA ILE A 208 28.01 -2.56 -4.49
C ILE A 208 29.43 -2.01 -4.48
N SER A 209 29.58 -0.70 -4.34
CA SER A 209 30.88 -0.03 -4.34
C SER A 209 31.64 -0.16 -3.02
N GLN A 210 30.97 -0.58 -1.94
CA GLN A 210 31.50 -0.68 -0.57
C GLN A 210 32.02 0.66 0.00
N THR A 211 31.69 1.78 -0.63
CA THR A 211 32.12 3.12 -0.18
C THR A 211 31.20 3.67 0.88
N ALA A 212 31.80 4.23 1.94
CA ALA A 212 31.05 4.91 3.00
C ALA A 212 30.34 6.15 2.45
N ASP A 213 29.12 6.35 2.90
CA ASP A 213 28.28 7.50 2.56
C ASP A 213 28.14 8.40 3.82
N LYS A 214 26.97 8.54 4.35
CA LYS A 214 26.65 9.42 5.48
C LYS A 214 26.98 8.77 6.82
N SER A 215 27.72 9.46 7.67
CA SER A 215 27.94 9.05 9.07
C SER A 215 26.77 9.48 9.95
N VAL A 216 26.45 8.64 10.93
CA VAL A 216 25.39 8.86 11.93
C VAL A 216 25.92 8.59 13.34
N ARG A 217 25.30 9.22 14.35
CA ARG A 217 25.70 9.01 15.75
C ARG A 217 25.13 7.76 16.38
N SER A 218 23.95 7.34 15.91
CA SER A 218 23.27 6.16 16.43
C SER A 218 22.38 5.56 15.35
N VAL A 219 22.10 4.28 15.49
CA VAL A 219 21.19 3.52 14.64
C VAL A 219 20.44 2.52 15.50
N SER A 220 19.13 2.37 15.25
CA SER A 220 18.28 1.37 15.88
C SER A 220 17.95 0.29 14.87
N ILE A 221 18.36 -0.92 15.13
CA ILE A 221 18.14 -2.08 14.27
C ILE A 221 17.04 -2.93 14.90
N PRO A 222 15.91 -3.11 14.25
CA PRO A 222 14.89 -4.01 14.72
C PRO A 222 15.40 -5.47 14.68
N LEU A 223 15.23 -6.21 15.76
CA LEU A 223 15.52 -7.65 15.85
C LEU A 223 14.27 -8.45 15.48
N MET A 224 14.44 -9.64 14.92
CA MET A 224 13.30 -10.49 14.56
C MET A 224 12.60 -11.06 15.79
N LEU A 225 11.29 -11.29 15.64
CA LEU A 225 10.48 -11.96 16.65
C LEU A 225 10.83 -13.45 16.72
N ASP A 226 11.34 -13.93 17.86
CA ASP A 226 11.26 -15.35 18.14
C ASP A 226 9.79 -15.71 18.44
N LYS A 227 9.20 -16.57 17.62
CA LYS A 227 7.81 -17.00 17.74
C LYS A 227 7.47 -17.68 19.07
N ASN A 228 8.49 -18.16 19.77
CA ASN A 228 8.36 -18.85 21.04
C ASN A 228 8.55 -17.92 22.25
N ASP A 229 8.83 -16.63 22.05
CA ASP A 229 9.01 -15.73 23.18
C ASP A 229 7.66 -15.29 23.74
N LEU A 230 7.23 -15.94 24.82
CA LEU A 230 6.01 -15.68 25.58
C LEU A 230 5.90 -14.25 26.14
N LYS A 231 6.97 -13.44 25.99
CA LYS A 231 7.02 -12.05 26.51
C LYS A 231 6.49 -11.01 25.53
N ILE A 232 6.24 -11.38 24.26
CA ILE A 232 5.77 -10.44 23.24
C ILE A 232 4.36 -10.03 23.57
N LYS A 233 4.18 -8.75 23.88
CA LYS A 233 2.90 -8.13 24.12
C LYS A 233 2.40 -7.42 22.89
N MET A 234 1.18 -7.71 22.49
CA MET A 234 0.48 -7.00 21.42
C MET A 234 -0.55 -6.04 22.02
N GLU A 235 -0.73 -4.90 21.36
CA GLU A 235 -1.66 -3.85 21.76
C GLU A 235 -2.52 -3.40 20.59
N SER A 236 -3.67 -2.83 20.87
CA SER A 236 -4.46 -2.12 19.87
C SER A 236 -3.79 -0.79 19.50
N ILE A 237 -4.04 -0.30 18.29
CA ILE A 237 -3.58 1.03 17.85
C ILE A 237 -4.03 2.15 18.82
N SER A 238 -5.08 1.94 19.60
CA SER A 238 -5.57 2.90 20.60
C SER A 238 -4.47 3.37 21.56
N SER A 239 -3.50 2.51 21.90
CA SER A 239 -2.34 2.89 22.75
C SER A 239 -1.37 3.88 22.10
N TYR A 240 -1.44 4.02 20.78
CA TYR A 240 -0.64 4.95 19.97
C TYR A 240 -1.39 6.23 19.62
N LEU A 241 -2.72 6.24 19.71
CA LEU A 241 -3.53 7.42 19.37
C LEU A 241 -3.43 8.49 20.46
N ARG A 242 -3.59 9.75 20.04
CA ARG A 242 -3.61 10.96 20.90
C ARG A 242 -4.92 11.73 20.71
N ASN A 243 -5.31 12.48 21.70
CA ASN A 243 -6.58 13.24 21.65
C ASN A 243 -6.59 14.35 20.58
N ASP A 244 -5.43 14.80 20.13
CA ASP A 244 -5.25 15.83 19.11
C ASP A 244 -5.13 15.25 17.69
N ASP A 245 -5.06 13.92 17.54
CA ASP A 245 -5.00 13.28 16.23
C ASP A 245 -6.22 13.66 15.38
N TYR A 246 -5.98 13.83 14.09
CA TYR A 246 -7.02 14.12 13.11
C TYR A 246 -7.14 12.98 12.10
N PHE A 247 -8.37 12.56 11.81
CA PHE A 247 -8.63 11.42 10.97
C PHE A 247 -9.19 11.83 9.61
N ILE A 248 -8.67 11.23 8.56
CA ILE A 248 -9.16 11.32 7.19
C ILE A 248 -9.50 9.90 6.76
N LEU A 249 -10.78 9.62 6.53
CA LEU A 249 -11.28 8.31 6.12
C LEU A 249 -11.57 8.32 4.63
N LEU A 250 -10.96 7.40 3.89
CA LEU A 250 -10.95 7.38 2.43
C LEU A 250 -11.81 6.25 1.87
N GLY A 251 -12.76 6.58 1.00
CA GLY A 251 -13.68 5.61 0.40
C GLY A 251 -14.66 5.05 1.42
N MET A 252 -15.45 5.93 2.04
CA MET A 252 -16.37 5.59 3.14
C MET A 252 -17.33 4.46 2.77
N GLU A 253 -17.79 4.36 1.52
CA GLU A 253 -18.67 3.30 1.06
C GLU A 253 -18.01 1.91 1.11
N LYS A 254 -16.69 1.86 0.96
CA LYS A 254 -15.92 0.61 0.97
C LYS A 254 -15.42 0.23 2.37
N VAL A 255 -15.30 1.20 3.26
CA VAL A 255 -14.77 0.99 4.62
C VAL A 255 -15.62 -0.01 5.42
N ASP A 256 -16.94 0.14 5.40
CA ASP A 256 -17.86 -0.78 6.08
C ASP A 256 -17.79 -2.20 5.50
N THR A 257 -17.68 -2.31 4.20
CA THR A 257 -17.53 -3.61 3.52
C THR A 257 -16.19 -4.24 3.87
N SER A 258 -15.11 -3.46 3.85
CA SER A 258 -13.78 -3.90 4.25
C SER A 258 -13.76 -4.37 5.71
N TRP A 259 -14.38 -3.62 6.63
CA TRP A 259 -14.46 -4.03 8.03
C TRP A 259 -15.17 -5.35 8.21
N LYS A 260 -16.39 -5.49 7.65
CA LYS A 260 -17.17 -6.75 7.73
C LYS A 260 -16.39 -7.94 7.22
N ALA A 261 -15.60 -7.73 6.20
CA ALA A 261 -14.80 -8.74 5.59
C ALA A 261 -13.59 -9.13 6.47
N ILE A 262 -12.89 -8.17 7.08
CA ILE A 262 -11.80 -8.39 8.03
C ILE A 262 -12.34 -9.15 9.26
N GLU A 263 -13.45 -8.70 9.82
CA GLU A 263 -14.08 -9.35 10.97
C GLU A 263 -14.48 -10.81 10.69
N LYS A 264 -15.04 -11.06 9.50
CA LYS A 264 -15.43 -12.41 9.10
C LYS A 264 -14.23 -13.32 8.88
N GLU A 265 -13.18 -12.80 8.22
CA GLU A 265 -11.93 -13.53 8.04
C GLU A 265 -11.31 -13.91 9.39
N ALA A 266 -11.23 -12.96 10.31
CA ALA A 266 -10.69 -13.19 11.65
C ALA A 266 -11.47 -14.27 12.41
N LYS A 267 -12.80 -14.24 12.36
CA LYS A 267 -13.67 -15.28 12.97
C LYS A 267 -13.51 -16.65 12.32
N GLY A 268 -13.40 -16.69 10.98
CA GLY A 268 -13.17 -17.93 10.24
C GLY A 268 -11.87 -18.61 10.66
N ARG A 269 -10.77 -17.82 10.71
CA ARG A 269 -9.46 -18.31 11.11
C ARG A 269 -9.37 -18.70 12.57
N PHE A 270 -10.05 -17.95 13.45
CA PHE A 270 -10.18 -18.35 14.85
C PHE A 270 -10.82 -19.73 14.98
N ASN A 271 -11.92 -19.98 14.28
CA ASN A 271 -12.60 -21.27 14.32
C ASN A 271 -11.71 -22.43 13.82
N GLU A 272 -10.85 -22.19 12.86
CA GLU A 272 -9.87 -23.17 12.38
C GLU A 272 -8.76 -23.39 13.43
N ALA A 273 -8.18 -22.33 13.96
CA ALA A 273 -7.13 -22.40 14.96
C ALA A 273 -7.62 -23.03 16.27
N TYR A 274 -8.86 -22.73 16.68
CA TYR A 274 -9.50 -23.28 17.89
C TYR A 274 -9.68 -24.80 17.83
N LYS A 275 -9.83 -25.39 16.64
CA LYS A 275 -9.90 -26.85 16.46
C LYS A 275 -8.60 -27.55 16.84
N THR A 276 -7.47 -26.88 16.64
CA THR A 276 -6.12 -27.42 16.91
C THR A 276 -5.59 -26.98 18.26
N ASN A 277 -5.95 -25.78 18.71
CA ASN A 277 -5.56 -25.22 20.00
C ASN A 277 -6.74 -24.49 20.67
N PRO A 278 -7.40 -25.09 21.69
CA PRO A 278 -8.51 -24.46 22.38
C PRO A 278 -8.15 -23.19 23.19
N ASP A 279 -6.86 -22.98 23.49
CA ASP A 279 -6.39 -21.82 24.25
C ASP A 279 -6.10 -20.59 23.36
N VAL A 280 -6.43 -20.69 22.07
CA VAL A 280 -6.20 -19.58 21.14
C VAL A 280 -7.04 -18.35 21.50
N THR A 281 -6.43 -17.18 21.47
CA THR A 281 -7.07 -15.92 21.85
C THR A 281 -8.13 -15.49 20.83
N ILE A 282 -9.28 -15.00 21.32
CA ILE A 282 -10.39 -14.53 20.47
C ILE A 282 -10.00 -13.30 19.63
N PRO A 283 -10.55 -13.14 18.40
CA PRO A 283 -10.19 -12.03 17.49
C PRO A 283 -10.43 -10.64 18.08
N GLU A 284 -11.45 -10.47 18.89
CA GLU A 284 -11.83 -9.21 19.53
C GLU A 284 -10.76 -8.65 20.48
N LYS A 285 -9.85 -9.48 20.96
CA LYS A 285 -8.69 -9.03 21.75
C LYS A 285 -7.53 -8.53 20.89
N TYR A 286 -7.50 -8.94 19.63
CA TYR A 286 -6.45 -8.54 18.70
C TYR A 286 -6.85 -7.35 17.83
N LEU A 287 -8.09 -7.34 17.33
CA LEU A 287 -8.55 -6.31 16.42
C LEU A 287 -9.01 -5.06 17.18
N PHE A 288 -8.65 -3.90 16.62
CA PHE A 288 -9.21 -2.63 17.08
C PHE A 288 -10.71 -2.54 16.72
N ASP A 289 -11.53 -2.14 17.67
CA ASP A 289 -12.99 -2.02 17.46
C ASP A 289 -13.32 -0.79 16.60
N TRP A 290 -13.29 -0.99 15.31
CA TRP A 290 -13.60 0.04 14.31
C TRP A 290 -15.04 0.55 14.41
N LYS A 291 -16.00 -0.33 14.67
CA LYS A 291 -17.42 0.04 14.72
C LYS A 291 -17.74 1.01 15.87
N SER A 292 -17.13 0.78 17.01
CA SER A 292 -17.30 1.68 18.15
C SER A 292 -16.48 2.96 17.99
N PHE A 293 -15.38 2.92 17.23
CA PHE A 293 -14.51 4.07 17.04
C PHE A 293 -15.09 5.13 16.10
N VAL A 294 -15.59 4.75 14.93
CA VAL A 294 -16.08 5.69 13.90
C VAL A 294 -17.13 6.66 14.44
N PRO A 295 -18.17 6.22 15.20
CA PRO A 295 -19.16 7.15 15.75
C PRO A 295 -18.60 8.15 16.78
N THR A 296 -17.41 7.87 17.35
CA THR A 296 -16.77 8.79 18.30
C THR A 296 -16.00 9.92 17.61
N LEU A 297 -15.81 9.83 16.28
CA LEU A 297 -15.13 10.85 15.50
C LEU A 297 -16.02 12.07 15.31
N ASN A 298 -15.93 13.00 16.26
CA ASN A 298 -16.62 14.30 16.20
C ASN A 298 -15.90 15.34 15.34
N LYS A 299 -14.73 15.00 14.80
CA LYS A 299 -13.92 15.81 13.89
C LYS A 299 -13.19 14.90 12.92
N GLY A 300 -13.07 15.31 11.67
CA GLY A 300 -12.39 14.52 10.64
C GLY A 300 -12.81 14.91 9.25
N LEU A 301 -12.14 14.33 8.26
CA LEU A 301 -12.51 14.44 6.86
C LEU A 301 -12.94 13.07 6.35
N PHE A 302 -14.14 12.99 5.82
CA PHE A 302 -14.73 11.78 5.30
C PHE A 302 -14.83 11.88 3.78
N ILE A 303 -14.12 11.03 3.07
CA ILE A 303 -14.02 11.03 1.62
C ILE A 303 -14.94 9.95 1.05
N TYR A 304 -15.83 10.35 0.16
CA TYR A 304 -16.79 9.48 -0.49
C TYR A 304 -16.52 9.40 -2.00
N GLU A 305 -16.85 8.27 -2.60
CA GLU A 305 -16.80 8.08 -4.05
C GLU A 305 -18.12 8.49 -4.71
N ILE A 306 -19.22 8.49 -3.95
CA ILE A 306 -20.57 8.79 -4.43
C ILE A 306 -20.96 10.20 -3.97
N MET A 307 -21.43 11.00 -4.92
CA MET A 307 -21.93 12.35 -4.65
C MET A 307 -23.17 12.32 -3.77
N ALA A 308 -23.20 13.22 -2.78
CA ALA A 308 -24.39 13.44 -1.96
C ALA A 308 -24.65 14.94 -1.75
N PRO A 309 -25.92 15.40 -1.59
CA PRO A 309 -26.25 16.82 -1.51
C PRO A 309 -25.66 17.56 -0.32
N ASP A 310 -25.30 16.85 0.74
CA ASP A 310 -24.70 17.37 1.99
C ASP A 310 -23.17 17.30 1.98
N HIS A 311 -22.56 16.81 0.90
CA HIS A 311 -21.12 16.76 0.74
C HIS A 311 -20.57 18.02 0.03
N TYR A 312 -19.32 18.36 0.36
CA TYR A 312 -18.54 19.29 -0.45
C TYR A 312 -18.00 18.55 -1.66
N HIS A 313 -18.32 19.03 -2.83
CA HIS A 313 -17.96 18.38 -4.08
C HIS A 313 -16.66 18.92 -4.69
N PHE A 314 -15.84 18.01 -5.22
CA PHE A 314 -14.70 18.32 -6.07
C PHE A 314 -14.98 17.80 -7.48
N SER A 315 -14.81 18.65 -8.50
CA SER A 315 -14.88 18.21 -9.90
C SER A 315 -13.55 17.62 -10.34
N ILE A 316 -13.17 16.46 -9.79
CA ILE A 316 -11.94 15.76 -10.13
C ILE A 316 -12.28 14.37 -10.62
N GLU A 317 -11.83 14.06 -11.82
CA GLU A 317 -12.07 12.80 -12.49
C GLU A 317 -10.74 12.09 -12.78
N PRO A 318 -10.68 10.75 -12.77
CA PRO A 318 -9.50 10.03 -13.21
C PRO A 318 -9.24 10.27 -14.70
N SER A 319 -7.97 10.36 -15.10
CA SER A 319 -7.60 10.38 -16.51
C SER A 319 -8.05 9.08 -17.21
N HIS A 320 -8.40 9.18 -18.48
CA HIS A 320 -8.74 8.00 -19.29
C HIS A 320 -7.53 7.11 -19.53
N SER A 321 -7.76 5.80 -19.58
CA SER A 321 -6.74 4.85 -20.03
C SER A 321 -6.96 4.56 -21.52
N TYR A 322 -5.95 4.84 -22.32
CA TYR A 322 -5.98 4.67 -23.78
C TYR A 322 -5.50 3.29 -24.25
N PHE A 323 -5.01 2.45 -23.33
CA PHE A 323 -4.60 1.06 -23.59
C PHE A 323 -3.63 0.88 -24.78
N GLY A 324 -2.76 1.86 -25.03
CA GLY A 324 -1.82 1.85 -26.15
C GLY A 324 -2.41 2.36 -27.48
N ASN A 325 -3.65 2.76 -27.52
CA ASN A 325 -4.25 3.39 -28.70
C ASN A 325 -3.87 4.89 -28.80
N VAL A 326 -2.66 5.13 -29.26
CA VAL A 326 -2.09 6.48 -29.38
C VAL A 326 -2.90 7.35 -30.35
N THR A 327 -3.54 6.76 -31.36
CA THR A 327 -4.39 7.51 -32.30
C THR A 327 -5.61 8.05 -31.59
N PHE A 328 -6.31 7.22 -30.83
CA PHE A 328 -7.47 7.65 -30.04
C PHE A 328 -7.08 8.73 -29.01
N PHE A 329 -5.94 8.56 -28.35
CA PHE A 329 -5.41 9.58 -27.44
C PHE A 329 -5.19 10.93 -28.16
N LYS A 330 -4.58 10.92 -29.36
CA LYS A 330 -4.33 12.14 -30.13
C LYS A 330 -5.62 12.84 -30.59
N ASP A 331 -6.63 12.06 -30.95
CA ASP A 331 -7.94 12.59 -31.35
C ASP A 331 -8.63 13.27 -30.16
N GLU A 332 -8.64 12.63 -29.00
CA GLU A 332 -9.20 13.20 -27.77
C GLU A 332 -8.40 14.42 -27.29
N LEU A 333 -7.05 14.33 -27.33
CA LEU A 333 -6.17 15.44 -26.98
C LEU A 333 -6.45 16.67 -27.83
N LYS A 334 -6.67 16.49 -29.13
CA LYS A 334 -7.00 17.58 -30.05
C LYS A 334 -8.33 18.24 -29.62
N VAL A 335 -9.35 17.46 -29.33
CA VAL A 335 -10.65 17.99 -28.87
C VAL A 335 -10.46 18.78 -27.57
N MET A 336 -9.70 18.24 -26.61
CA MET A 336 -9.43 18.95 -25.35
C MET A 336 -8.73 20.29 -25.59
N LEU A 337 -7.70 20.32 -26.44
CA LEU A 337 -6.95 21.55 -26.75
C LEU A 337 -7.84 22.57 -27.47
N ASP A 338 -8.67 22.13 -28.44
CA ASP A 338 -9.63 22.97 -29.16
C ASP A 338 -10.70 23.57 -28.21
N GLU A 339 -11.05 22.85 -27.15
CA GLU A 339 -11.94 23.31 -26.07
C GLU A 339 -11.23 24.22 -25.05
N GLY A 340 -9.94 24.41 -25.16
CA GLY A 340 -9.13 25.28 -24.28
C GLY A 340 -8.67 24.61 -22.99
N TRP A 341 -8.53 23.29 -22.99
CA TRP A 341 -7.89 22.58 -21.86
C TRP A 341 -6.38 22.79 -21.87
N HIS A 342 -5.82 22.86 -20.67
CA HIS A 342 -4.38 22.74 -20.43
C HIS A 342 -4.05 21.32 -20.06
N VAL A 343 -3.23 20.66 -20.88
CA VAL A 343 -2.87 19.25 -20.69
C VAL A 343 -1.40 19.12 -20.34
N ASN A 344 -1.11 18.45 -19.24
CA ASN A 344 0.24 18.10 -18.81
C ASN A 344 0.45 16.59 -18.94
N ILE A 345 1.45 16.21 -19.73
CA ILE A 345 1.85 14.81 -19.93
C ILE A 345 2.98 14.48 -18.96
N VAL A 346 2.77 13.48 -18.13
CA VAL A 346 3.74 13.08 -17.10
C VAL A 346 4.44 11.79 -17.51
N ALA A 347 5.76 11.85 -17.54
CA ALA A 347 6.64 10.72 -17.84
C ALA A 347 7.48 10.35 -16.62
N PRO A 348 7.77 9.05 -16.39
CA PRO A 348 8.56 8.61 -15.24
C PRO A 348 10.07 8.84 -15.38
N SER A 349 10.55 9.28 -16.54
CA SER A 349 11.97 9.59 -16.78
C SER A 349 12.16 10.57 -17.94
N ASN A 350 13.34 11.21 -18.00
CA ASN A 350 13.69 12.11 -19.10
C ASN A 350 13.68 11.40 -20.47
N ILE A 351 14.12 10.15 -20.54
CA ILE A 351 14.13 9.37 -21.81
C ILE A 351 12.68 9.18 -22.32
N GLN A 352 11.75 8.88 -21.43
CA GLN A 352 10.34 8.72 -21.82
C GLN A 352 9.69 10.06 -22.14
N LYS A 353 10.04 11.12 -21.42
CA LYS A 353 9.62 12.48 -21.75
C LYS A 353 10.01 12.86 -23.17
N GLU A 354 11.29 12.73 -23.56
CA GLU A 354 11.78 13.01 -24.92
C GLU A 354 11.04 12.20 -25.98
N ARG A 355 10.73 10.94 -25.69
CA ARG A 355 9.93 10.10 -26.58
C ARG A 355 8.51 10.65 -26.78
N LEU A 356 7.86 11.07 -25.69
CA LEU A 356 6.51 11.65 -25.73
C LEU A 356 6.51 13.00 -26.47
N GLU A 357 7.50 13.85 -26.23
CA GLU A 357 7.69 15.12 -26.95
C GLU A 357 7.77 14.88 -28.47
N ASN A 358 8.50 13.85 -28.90
CA ASN A 358 8.58 13.50 -30.32
C ASN A 358 7.24 12.99 -30.90
N VAL A 359 6.48 12.20 -30.11
CA VAL A 359 5.18 11.65 -30.55
C VAL A 359 4.09 12.72 -30.61
N LEU A 360 4.17 13.72 -29.73
CA LEU A 360 3.17 14.78 -29.54
C LEU A 360 3.66 16.17 -29.96
N ARG A 361 4.72 16.26 -30.77
CA ARG A 361 5.37 17.52 -31.16
C ARG A 361 4.42 18.56 -31.81
N ASP A 362 3.32 18.08 -32.39
CA ASP A 362 2.34 18.92 -33.12
C ASP A 362 1.21 19.42 -32.20
N TYR A 363 1.29 19.12 -30.88
CA TYR A 363 0.29 19.47 -29.88
C TYR A 363 0.90 20.41 -28.84
N ASP A 364 0.14 21.44 -28.45
CA ASP A 364 0.54 22.39 -27.40
C ASP A 364 0.23 21.83 -26.01
N VAL A 365 1.15 21.00 -25.48
CA VAL A 365 1.04 20.33 -24.18
C VAL A 365 2.31 20.53 -23.35
N GLU A 366 2.13 20.55 -22.03
CA GLU A 366 3.26 20.57 -21.10
C GLU A 366 3.77 19.14 -20.83
N PHE A 367 5.10 19.00 -20.62
CA PHE A 367 5.71 17.72 -20.27
C PHE A 367 6.45 17.83 -18.95
N THR A 368 6.15 16.93 -18.03
CA THR A 368 6.77 16.88 -16.69
C THR A 368 7.34 15.49 -16.42
N VAL A 369 8.47 15.43 -15.73
CA VAL A 369 9.03 14.17 -15.20
C VAL A 369 8.62 14.02 -13.75
N SER A 370 7.80 13.00 -13.48
CA SER A 370 7.30 12.68 -12.16
C SER A 370 6.83 11.22 -12.09
N ASP A 371 6.68 10.69 -10.89
CA ASP A 371 6.21 9.33 -10.64
C ASP A 371 4.85 9.31 -9.93
N LEU A 372 3.87 10.04 -10.49
CA LEU A 372 2.51 10.05 -9.97
C LEU A 372 1.85 8.68 -10.04
N SER A 373 0.95 8.41 -9.10
CA SER A 373 0.22 7.14 -9.03
C SER A 373 -0.82 6.99 -10.15
N MET A 374 -1.54 8.09 -10.49
CA MET A 374 -2.59 8.15 -11.50
C MET A 374 -2.74 9.57 -12.07
N GLY A 375 -3.16 9.65 -13.34
CA GLY A 375 -3.57 10.89 -13.98
C GLY A 375 -4.97 11.33 -13.53
N PHE A 376 -5.28 12.61 -13.73
CA PHE A 376 -6.54 13.20 -13.32
C PHE A 376 -6.95 14.37 -14.23
N GLN A 377 -8.22 14.72 -14.18
CA GLN A 377 -8.80 15.87 -14.87
C GLN A 377 -9.56 16.73 -13.87
N ILE A 378 -9.52 18.05 -14.06
CA ILE A 378 -10.27 19.04 -13.29
C ILE A 378 -11.11 19.87 -14.28
N PRO A 379 -12.33 19.44 -14.62
CA PRO A 379 -13.16 20.09 -15.63
C PRO A 379 -13.47 21.56 -15.36
N GLU A 380 -13.65 21.93 -14.09
CA GLU A 380 -13.95 23.34 -13.70
C GLU A 380 -12.89 24.34 -14.17
N ILE A 381 -11.62 23.93 -14.21
CA ILE A 381 -10.51 24.77 -14.64
C ILE A 381 -9.90 24.30 -15.96
N LYS A 382 -10.53 23.32 -16.62
CA LYS A 382 -10.07 22.71 -17.88
C LYS A 382 -8.60 22.30 -17.83
N TYR A 383 -8.22 21.56 -16.78
CA TYR A 383 -6.87 21.09 -16.57
C TYR A 383 -6.80 19.58 -16.50
N ALA A 384 -5.87 18.97 -17.22
CA ALA A 384 -5.68 17.52 -17.23
C ALA A 384 -4.22 17.15 -17.05
N VAL A 385 -3.99 16.07 -16.29
CA VAL A 385 -2.70 15.40 -16.15
C VAL A 385 -2.86 13.97 -16.63
N VAL A 386 -2.08 13.58 -17.65
CA VAL A 386 -2.13 12.26 -18.28
C VAL A 386 -0.77 11.60 -18.14
N LEU A 387 -0.73 10.35 -17.70
CA LEU A 387 0.52 9.62 -17.50
C LEU A 387 0.93 8.82 -18.75
N ASP A 388 2.23 8.61 -18.93
CA ASP A 388 2.81 7.75 -19.98
C ASP A 388 2.16 6.35 -20.04
N ASN A 389 1.95 5.73 -18.88
CA ASN A 389 1.34 4.41 -18.78
C ASN A 389 -0.15 4.37 -19.15
N GLU A 390 -0.87 5.48 -19.01
CA GLU A 390 -2.27 5.60 -19.44
C GLU A 390 -2.36 5.70 -20.96
N ILE A 391 -1.40 6.38 -21.59
CA ILE A 391 -1.32 6.52 -23.05
C ILE A 391 -0.94 5.19 -23.69
N PHE A 392 0.15 4.55 -23.23
CA PHE A 392 0.71 3.36 -23.87
C PHE A 392 0.17 2.03 -23.32
N GLY A 393 -0.71 2.05 -22.33
CA GLY A 393 -1.30 0.84 -21.76
C GLY A 393 -0.30 -0.05 -21.00
N LYS A 394 0.92 0.43 -20.76
CA LYS A 394 1.90 -0.28 -19.96
C LYS A 394 1.48 -0.19 -18.50
N LYS A 395 1.23 -1.32 -17.83
CA LYS A 395 1.23 -1.34 -16.37
C LYS A 395 2.55 -0.74 -15.92
N LYS A 396 2.47 0.28 -15.04
CA LYS A 396 3.65 0.82 -14.36
C LYS A 396 4.43 -0.37 -13.83
N SER A 397 5.57 -0.71 -14.46
CA SER A 397 6.51 -1.64 -13.87
C SER A 397 7.06 -0.90 -12.65
N ARG A 398 6.34 -1.00 -11.55
CA ARG A 398 6.81 -0.49 -10.27
C ARG A 398 8.21 -1.05 -10.12
N ARG A 399 9.23 -0.18 -10.10
CA ARG A 399 10.55 -0.61 -9.66
C ARG A 399 10.26 -1.36 -8.37
N LYS A 400 10.53 -2.64 -8.40
CA LYS A 400 10.38 -3.51 -7.26
C LYS A 400 11.29 -2.99 -6.13
N ALA A 401 10.79 -2.11 -5.29
CA ALA A 401 10.88 -2.45 -3.90
C ALA A 401 9.99 -3.70 -3.83
N VAL A 402 10.61 -4.87 -3.89
CA VAL A 402 9.89 -6.15 -3.84
C VAL A 402 9.28 -6.24 -2.45
N VAL A 403 8.10 -5.65 -2.35
CA VAL A 403 7.12 -6.09 -1.39
C VAL A 403 6.08 -6.76 -2.26
N GLU A 404 6.20 -8.04 -2.46
CA GLU A 404 5.05 -8.86 -2.70
C GLU A 404 4.19 -8.71 -1.44
N THR A 405 3.38 -7.66 -1.41
CA THR A 405 2.18 -7.68 -0.60
C THR A 405 1.42 -8.88 -1.13
N ILE A 406 1.39 -9.96 -0.36
CA ILE A 406 0.36 -10.96 -0.50
C ILE A 406 -0.92 -10.19 -0.12
N SER A 407 -1.48 -9.46 -1.11
CA SER A 407 -2.78 -8.85 -0.95
C SER A 407 -3.72 -9.99 -0.59
N SER A 408 -4.40 -9.89 0.54
CA SER A 408 -5.38 -10.92 0.86
C SER A 408 -6.41 -10.96 -0.28
N PRO A 409 -7.01 -12.10 -0.58
CA PRO A 409 -8.06 -12.19 -1.59
C PRO A 409 -9.14 -11.13 -1.45
N LEU A 410 -9.31 -10.63 -0.24
CA LEU A 410 -10.28 -9.62 0.14
C LEU A 410 -9.89 -8.20 -0.29
N ASP A 411 -8.61 -7.82 -0.16
CA ASP A 411 -8.11 -6.52 -0.60
C ASP A 411 -8.18 -6.41 -2.13
N SER A 412 -7.94 -7.53 -2.82
CA SER A 412 -8.13 -7.64 -4.27
C SER A 412 -9.59 -7.39 -4.69
N PHE A 413 -10.56 -7.85 -3.90
CA PHE A 413 -11.99 -7.66 -4.18
C PHE A 413 -12.44 -6.21 -3.94
N VAL A 414 -12.05 -5.59 -2.83
CA VAL A 414 -12.43 -4.21 -2.48
C VAL A 414 -11.86 -3.19 -3.48
N SER A 415 -10.77 -3.53 -4.17
CA SER A 415 -10.16 -2.70 -5.21
C SER A 415 -10.78 -2.83 -6.61
N LEU A 416 -11.79 -3.72 -6.80
CA LEU A 416 -12.41 -3.92 -8.11
C LEU A 416 -13.25 -2.70 -8.52
N LYS A 417 -13.06 -2.30 -9.78
CA LYS A 417 -13.87 -1.27 -10.45
C LYS A 417 -14.76 -1.91 -11.52
N PRO A 418 -15.95 -1.39 -11.79
CA PRO A 418 -16.75 -1.83 -12.93
C PRO A 418 -15.93 -1.85 -14.21
N GLY A 419 -15.96 -2.98 -14.93
CA GLY A 419 -15.15 -3.21 -16.11
C GLY A 419 -13.83 -3.95 -15.88
N ASP A 420 -13.38 -4.12 -14.64
CA ASP A 420 -12.20 -4.91 -14.32
C ASP A 420 -12.40 -6.39 -14.69
N TYR A 421 -11.34 -7.01 -15.22
CA TYR A 421 -11.33 -8.45 -15.42
C TYR A 421 -11.00 -9.16 -14.11
N VAL A 422 -11.73 -10.22 -13.84
CA VAL A 422 -11.59 -11.03 -12.61
C VAL A 422 -11.48 -12.52 -12.96
N VAL A 423 -10.84 -13.26 -12.08
CA VAL A 423 -10.74 -14.73 -12.17
C VAL A 423 -11.52 -15.32 -11.01
N HIS A 424 -12.54 -16.08 -11.32
CA HIS A 424 -13.22 -16.93 -10.34
C HIS A 424 -12.59 -18.32 -10.34
N VAL A 425 -12.27 -18.84 -9.15
CA VAL A 425 -11.55 -20.14 -9.00
C VAL A 425 -12.19 -21.28 -9.78
N ASN A 426 -13.52 -21.31 -9.89
CA ASN A 426 -14.26 -22.39 -10.54
C ASN A 426 -14.72 -22.06 -11.96
N TYR A 427 -14.90 -20.76 -12.32
CA TYR A 427 -15.53 -20.37 -13.58
C TYR A 427 -14.60 -19.64 -14.54
N GLY A 428 -13.36 -19.32 -14.12
CA GLY A 428 -12.37 -18.68 -14.98
C GLY A 428 -12.51 -17.18 -15.08
N ILE A 429 -12.11 -16.63 -16.23
CA ILE A 429 -12.01 -15.17 -16.45
C ILE A 429 -13.37 -14.61 -16.83
N GLY A 430 -13.85 -13.65 -16.03
CA GLY A 430 -15.03 -12.86 -16.29
C GLY A 430 -14.73 -11.35 -16.14
N GLN A 431 -15.72 -10.50 -16.33
CA GLN A 431 -15.65 -9.08 -16.16
C GLN A 431 -16.57 -8.63 -15.02
N PHE A 432 -16.02 -7.94 -14.03
CA PHE A 432 -16.78 -7.40 -12.93
C PHE A 432 -17.70 -6.26 -13.42
N GLU A 433 -19.00 -6.33 -13.12
CA GLU A 433 -19.95 -5.29 -13.47
C GLU A 433 -20.24 -4.34 -12.31
N LYS A 434 -20.70 -4.90 -11.18
CA LYS A 434 -21.10 -4.15 -9.98
C LYS A 434 -21.35 -5.07 -8.80
N ILE A 435 -21.57 -4.49 -7.64
CA ILE A 435 -22.18 -5.19 -6.51
C ILE A 435 -23.68 -4.92 -6.57
N ASP A 436 -24.47 -5.99 -6.64
CA ASP A 436 -25.93 -5.92 -6.62
C ASP A 436 -26.46 -6.38 -5.27
N ARG A 437 -27.38 -5.58 -4.72
CA ARG A 437 -28.12 -5.96 -3.53
C ARG A 437 -29.42 -6.64 -3.95
N VAL A 438 -29.51 -7.94 -3.70
CA VAL A 438 -30.71 -8.74 -4.03
C VAL A 438 -31.56 -8.94 -2.78
N LYS A 439 -32.80 -8.46 -2.86
CA LYS A 439 -33.82 -8.66 -1.82
C LYS A 439 -34.39 -10.05 -1.95
N GLY A 440 -34.02 -10.95 -1.06
CA GLY A 440 -34.70 -12.23 -0.88
C GLY A 440 -35.89 -12.12 0.07
N SER A 441 -36.74 -13.13 0.10
CA SER A 441 -37.98 -13.13 0.90
C SER A 441 -37.80 -12.97 2.41
N LYS A 442 -36.58 -13.11 2.95
CA LYS A 442 -36.25 -12.97 4.39
C LYS A 442 -34.95 -12.22 4.72
N ASN A 443 -34.04 -11.98 3.74
CA ASN A 443 -32.78 -11.28 3.98
C ASN A 443 -32.29 -10.57 2.71
N GLU A 444 -31.75 -9.36 2.87
CA GLU A 444 -31.00 -8.67 1.83
C GLU A 444 -29.55 -9.21 1.81
N ARG A 445 -29.03 -9.54 0.64
CA ARG A 445 -27.64 -9.98 0.47
C ARG A 445 -26.99 -9.25 -0.69
N ASP A 446 -25.70 -8.93 -0.51
CA ASP A 446 -24.89 -8.31 -1.52
C ASP A 446 -24.18 -9.38 -2.37
N TYR A 447 -24.24 -9.24 -3.68
CA TYR A 447 -23.63 -10.16 -4.66
C TYR A 447 -22.69 -9.40 -5.58
N ILE A 448 -21.54 -10.01 -5.85
CA ILE A 448 -20.62 -9.59 -6.90
C ILE A 448 -21.19 -10.07 -8.22
N LYS A 449 -21.50 -9.16 -9.13
CA LYS A 449 -21.99 -9.49 -10.47
C LYS A 449 -20.83 -9.55 -11.45
N ILE A 450 -20.61 -10.71 -12.04
CA ILE A 450 -19.52 -10.97 -12.99
C ILE A 450 -20.13 -11.45 -14.31
N ARG A 451 -19.78 -10.80 -15.41
CA ARG A 451 -20.17 -11.19 -16.76
C ARG A 451 -19.12 -12.08 -17.40
N TYR A 452 -19.56 -13.14 -18.02
CA TYR A 452 -18.77 -14.11 -18.78
C TYR A 452 -19.02 -14.02 -20.29
N GLY A 453 -18.31 -14.84 -21.06
CA GLY A 453 -18.55 -15.01 -22.48
C GLY A 453 -19.98 -15.48 -22.76
N GLU A 454 -20.48 -15.24 -23.99
CA GLU A 454 -21.84 -15.62 -24.44
C GLU A 454 -22.99 -14.94 -23.67
N GLY A 455 -22.66 -13.93 -22.83
CA GLY A 455 -23.66 -13.17 -22.09
C GLY A 455 -24.05 -13.76 -20.74
N ASP A 456 -23.40 -14.82 -20.31
CA ASP A 456 -23.62 -15.44 -19.00
C ASP A 456 -23.27 -14.50 -17.86
N VAL A 457 -24.02 -14.56 -16.77
CA VAL A 457 -23.81 -13.73 -15.57
C VAL A 457 -23.76 -14.60 -14.33
N LEU A 458 -22.70 -14.43 -13.54
CA LEU A 458 -22.52 -15.10 -12.23
C LEU A 458 -22.76 -14.11 -11.11
N TYR A 459 -23.58 -14.49 -10.15
CA TYR A 459 -23.77 -13.77 -8.89
C TYR A 459 -23.01 -14.51 -7.78
N VAL A 460 -21.89 -13.95 -7.32
CA VAL A 460 -21.10 -14.51 -6.23
C VAL A 460 -21.50 -13.79 -4.94
N PRO A 461 -21.99 -14.52 -3.91
CA PRO A 461 -22.24 -13.90 -2.62
C PRO A 461 -20.98 -13.20 -2.10
N ILE A 462 -21.13 -12.03 -1.49
CA ILE A 462 -19.97 -11.27 -0.96
C ILE A 462 -19.17 -12.07 0.06
N GLU A 463 -19.86 -13.02 0.71
CA GLU A 463 -19.21 -13.97 1.61
C GLU A 463 -18.23 -14.93 0.94
N GLN A 464 -18.33 -15.08 -0.38
CA GLN A 464 -17.45 -15.91 -1.20
C GLN A 464 -16.50 -15.06 -2.07
N ALA A 465 -16.29 -13.79 -1.72
CA ALA A 465 -15.39 -12.89 -2.43
C ALA A 465 -13.95 -13.42 -2.55
N ASN A 466 -13.54 -14.28 -1.62
CA ASN A 466 -12.26 -15.00 -1.67
C ASN A 466 -12.09 -15.92 -2.88
N LEU A 467 -13.17 -16.28 -3.56
CA LEU A 467 -13.12 -17.06 -4.80
C LEU A 467 -12.91 -16.19 -6.04
N VAL A 468 -12.90 -14.87 -5.89
CA VAL A 468 -12.76 -13.90 -6.98
C VAL A 468 -11.49 -13.10 -6.79
N GLN A 469 -10.61 -13.07 -7.79
CA GLN A 469 -9.38 -12.31 -7.78
C GLN A 469 -9.31 -11.40 -9.01
N LYS A 470 -8.68 -10.23 -8.89
CA LYS A 470 -8.45 -9.37 -10.04
C LYS A 470 -7.51 -10.07 -11.03
N TYR A 471 -7.91 -10.11 -12.30
CA TYR A 471 -7.07 -10.69 -13.36
C TYR A 471 -5.83 -9.82 -13.57
N ILE A 472 -4.67 -10.42 -13.52
CA ILE A 472 -3.38 -9.78 -13.78
C ILE A 472 -2.77 -10.47 -15.00
N GLY A 473 -2.94 -9.88 -16.19
CA GLY A 473 -2.38 -10.40 -17.45
C GLY A 473 -1.07 -9.74 -17.83
N ASN A 474 -0.21 -10.48 -18.57
CA ASN A 474 1.13 -10.00 -18.96
C ASN A 474 1.17 -9.17 -20.25
N ASP A 475 0.15 -9.20 -21.12
CA ASP A 475 0.29 -8.79 -22.52
C ASP A 475 -0.44 -7.49 -22.91
N GLY A 476 -1.00 -6.73 -21.96
CA GLY A 476 -1.72 -5.48 -22.26
C GLY A 476 -2.96 -5.63 -23.16
N LYS A 477 -3.34 -6.87 -23.53
CA LYS A 477 -4.56 -7.16 -24.29
C LYS A 477 -5.66 -7.60 -23.34
N PRO A 478 -6.93 -7.19 -23.58
CA PRO A 478 -8.05 -7.68 -22.80
C PRO A 478 -8.12 -9.21 -22.91
N PRO A 479 -8.22 -9.94 -21.78
CA PRO A 479 -8.34 -11.39 -21.81
C PRO A 479 -9.65 -11.78 -22.46
N LYS A 480 -9.65 -12.93 -23.13
CA LYS A 480 -10.91 -13.53 -23.62
C LYS A 480 -11.70 -14.03 -22.41
N LEU A 481 -12.95 -13.63 -22.31
CA LEU A 481 -13.86 -14.12 -21.28
C LEU A 481 -14.07 -15.62 -21.46
N ASP A 482 -14.03 -16.37 -20.36
CA ASP A 482 -14.37 -17.80 -20.38
C ASP A 482 -15.91 -17.96 -20.42
N SER A 483 -16.39 -19.07 -20.97
CA SER A 483 -17.82 -19.40 -20.98
C SER A 483 -18.14 -20.31 -19.79
N MET A 484 -19.24 -20.05 -19.10
CA MET A 484 -19.65 -20.87 -17.94
C MET A 484 -19.95 -22.31 -18.37
N GLY A 485 -19.40 -23.29 -17.66
CA GLY A 485 -19.60 -24.71 -17.94
C GLY A 485 -18.65 -25.31 -19.00
N SER A 486 -17.73 -24.53 -19.59
CA SER A 486 -16.75 -25.06 -20.54
C SER A 486 -15.61 -25.81 -19.84
N SER A 487 -15.17 -26.94 -20.44
CA SER A 487 -13.99 -27.68 -19.95
C SER A 487 -12.66 -26.95 -20.17
N SER A 488 -12.68 -25.80 -20.82
CA SER A 488 -11.48 -25.04 -21.17
C SER A 488 -10.75 -24.50 -19.91
N TRP A 489 -11.48 -24.04 -18.93
CA TRP A 489 -10.90 -23.54 -17.67
C TRP A 489 -10.28 -24.68 -16.84
N THR A 490 -10.97 -25.81 -16.73
CA THR A 490 -10.46 -27.00 -16.02
C THR A 490 -9.14 -27.48 -16.63
N LYS A 491 -9.03 -27.51 -17.97
CA LYS A 491 -7.78 -27.85 -18.66
C LYS A 491 -6.66 -26.82 -18.42
N LYS A 492 -6.97 -25.53 -18.40
CA LYS A 492 -5.99 -24.47 -18.08
C LYS A 492 -5.46 -24.61 -16.65
N LYS A 493 -6.35 -24.88 -15.69
CA LYS A 493 -6.02 -25.09 -14.28
C LYS A 493 -5.14 -26.33 -14.07
N GLU A 494 -5.46 -27.44 -14.71
CA GLU A 494 -4.65 -28.67 -14.67
C GLU A 494 -3.25 -28.46 -15.28
N LYS A 495 -3.16 -27.76 -16.40
CA LYS A 495 -1.88 -27.44 -17.04
C LYS A 495 -1.01 -26.56 -16.13
N ALA A 496 -1.58 -25.53 -15.51
CA ALA A 496 -0.87 -24.65 -14.58
C ALA A 496 -0.38 -25.42 -13.34
N ARG A 497 -1.20 -26.32 -12.80
CA ARG A 497 -0.84 -27.18 -11.67
C ARG A 497 0.33 -28.11 -12.01
N LYS A 498 0.29 -28.78 -13.16
CA LYS A 498 1.39 -29.64 -13.61
C LYS A 498 2.69 -28.87 -13.77
N SER A 499 2.64 -27.69 -14.39
CA SER A 499 3.82 -26.85 -14.55
C SER A 499 4.40 -26.37 -13.21
N ALA A 500 3.56 -26.08 -12.22
CA ALA A 500 4.00 -25.72 -10.87
C ALA A 500 4.61 -26.93 -10.12
N GLU A 501 4.05 -28.12 -10.27
CA GLU A 501 4.58 -29.37 -9.71
C GLU A 501 5.94 -29.74 -10.33
N GLU A 502 6.10 -29.59 -11.64
CA GLU A 502 7.37 -29.80 -12.35
C GLU A 502 8.45 -28.82 -11.88
N LEU A 503 8.11 -27.53 -11.73
CA LEU A 503 9.03 -26.50 -11.25
C LEU A 503 9.45 -26.74 -9.78
N ALA A 504 8.51 -27.18 -8.94
CA ALA A 504 8.80 -27.53 -7.56
C ALA A 504 9.74 -28.76 -7.45
N GLN A 505 9.54 -29.77 -8.28
CA GLN A 505 10.42 -30.93 -8.34
C GLN A 505 11.84 -30.57 -8.82
N GLU A 506 11.95 -29.68 -9.82
CA GLU A 506 13.23 -29.20 -10.32
C GLU A 506 13.99 -28.38 -9.26
N LEU A 507 13.28 -27.54 -8.51
CA LEU A 507 13.85 -26.79 -7.38
C LEU A 507 14.35 -27.74 -6.27
N VAL A 508 13.56 -28.73 -5.88
CA VAL A 508 13.99 -29.74 -4.88
C VAL A 508 15.22 -30.49 -5.34
N ARG A 509 15.30 -30.85 -6.64
CA ARG A 509 16.47 -31.52 -7.21
C ARG A 509 17.71 -30.61 -7.18
N LEU A 510 17.60 -29.35 -7.56
CA LEU A 510 18.68 -28.36 -7.49
C LEU A 510 19.18 -28.10 -6.07
N TYR A 511 18.28 -28.17 -5.08
CA TYR A 511 18.66 -28.07 -3.65
C TYR A 511 19.30 -29.35 -3.11
N ALA A 512 18.97 -30.52 -3.67
CA ALA A 512 19.57 -31.80 -3.25
C ALA A 512 20.95 -32.06 -3.89
N GLU A 513 21.28 -31.37 -4.97
CA GLU A 513 22.59 -31.43 -5.65
C GLU A 513 23.62 -30.40 -5.11
N ARG A 514 23.25 -29.58 -4.12
CA ARG A 514 24.14 -28.66 -3.37
C ARG A 514 24.40 -29.18 -1.98
#